data_fc642a7aa337c129132fb74adf9b284a
#
_entry.id   fc642a7aa337c129132fb74adf9b284a
#
_cell.length_a   1.000
_cell.length_b   1.000
_cell.length_c   1.000
_cell.angle_alpha   90.00
_cell.angle_beta   90.00
_cell.angle_gamma   90.00
#
_symmetry.space_group_name_H-M   'P 1'
#
loop_
_entity.id
_entity.type
_entity.pdbx_description
1 polymer ?
#
loop_
_entity_poly.entity_id
_entity_poly.type
_entity_poly.pdbx_seq_one_letter_code
_entity_poly.pdbx_strand_id
1 'polypeptide(L)'
;LVPSDIEFKELVDDLPNGLTLTDFGGAKVILKEGGHYGDLYVRHLMRDENGKPLQNEKGEPIVSGDSMDELEYAGNMNAKVNMGWTNTFRYKDFSLSFLIDAKFGGKVISMTEAALDGWGVSKRSGEARDAGGITVDGVKFDADKYYRTTGNNNFNSPYAVENYVYDATNIRLREVTFGYTFRNLLGAGKNLTAAIIGRNLFFFHKDAPMDPDVSAGTGNGIQGVDMFALPTSRSFGLNL
;
A
#
# COMPACT_ATOMS: atom_id res chain seq x y z
N LEU A 1 -7.15 -20.75 -2.04
CA LEU A 1 -5.74 -20.31 -2.03
C LEU A 1 -5.24 -20.36 -3.46
N VAL A 2 -5.05 -19.21 -4.09
CA VAL A 2 -4.36 -19.12 -5.38
C VAL A 2 -2.93 -18.70 -5.04
N PRO A 3 -1.92 -19.54 -5.30
CA PRO A 3 -0.54 -19.11 -5.15
C PRO A 3 -0.28 -17.99 -6.15
N SER A 4 0.15 -16.84 -5.66
CA SER A 4 0.60 -15.72 -6.50
C SER A 4 2.09 -15.79 -6.85
N ASP A 5 2.73 -16.90 -6.55
CA ASP A 5 4.19 -17.08 -6.62
C ASP A 5 4.57 -17.63 -7.98
N ILE A 6 4.82 -16.75 -8.95
CA ILE A 6 5.36 -17.11 -10.27
C ILE A 6 6.86 -16.77 -10.24
N GLU A 7 7.69 -17.79 -10.20
CA GLU A 7 9.16 -17.69 -10.28
C GLU A 7 9.58 -17.68 -11.76
N PHE A 8 10.48 -16.76 -12.11
CA PHE A 8 11.09 -16.71 -13.44
C PHE A 8 12.42 -17.46 -13.43
N LYS A 9 12.50 -18.53 -14.21
CA LYS A 9 13.69 -19.43 -14.24
C LYS A 9 14.72 -19.05 -15.27
N GLU A 10 14.32 -18.40 -16.36
CA GLU A 10 15.22 -17.95 -17.43
C GLU A 10 14.75 -16.60 -17.99
N LEU A 11 15.68 -15.68 -18.13
CA LEU A 11 15.56 -14.44 -18.89
C LEU A 11 16.50 -14.52 -20.09
N VAL A 12 16.21 -13.74 -21.14
CA VAL A 12 17.02 -13.70 -22.35
C VAL A 12 18.41 -13.14 -21.99
N ASP A 13 19.46 -13.72 -22.59
CA ASP A 13 20.87 -13.36 -22.35
C ASP A 13 21.18 -11.86 -22.51
N ASP A 14 20.35 -11.13 -23.26
CA ASP A 14 20.49 -9.68 -23.49
C ASP A 14 19.97 -8.80 -22.33
N LEU A 15 19.41 -9.39 -21.25
CA LEU A 15 18.84 -8.68 -20.10
C LEU A 15 19.51 -9.07 -18.76
N PRO A 16 20.84 -8.87 -18.61
CA PRO A 16 21.58 -9.34 -17.43
C PRO A 16 21.09 -8.72 -16.11
N ASN A 17 20.46 -7.55 -16.16
CA ASN A 17 19.92 -6.85 -15.00
C ASN A 17 18.40 -7.05 -14.81
N GLY A 18 17.79 -7.90 -15.64
CA GLY A 18 16.34 -8.15 -15.63
C GLY A 18 15.54 -7.19 -16.50
N LEU A 19 14.23 -7.43 -16.57
CA LEU A 19 13.29 -6.64 -17.34
C LEU A 19 12.48 -5.71 -16.41
N THR A 20 12.63 -4.41 -16.60
CA THR A 20 11.77 -3.43 -15.92
C THR A 20 10.37 -3.45 -16.52
N LEU A 21 9.38 -3.83 -15.71
CA LEU A 21 7.96 -3.83 -16.09
C LEU A 21 7.33 -2.45 -15.93
N THR A 22 7.70 -1.77 -14.85
CA THR A 22 7.17 -0.43 -14.53
C THR A 22 8.20 0.35 -13.74
N ASP A 23 8.26 1.66 -14.00
CA ASP A 23 9.11 2.63 -13.31
C ASP A 23 8.24 3.76 -12.75
N PHE A 24 8.37 4.01 -11.45
CA PHE A 24 7.63 5.06 -10.73
C PHE A 24 8.53 6.24 -10.31
N GLY A 25 9.69 6.41 -10.95
CA GLY A 25 10.61 7.48 -10.61
C GLY A 25 11.36 7.25 -9.29
N GLY A 26 11.96 6.08 -9.14
CA GLY A 26 12.73 5.67 -7.95
C GLY A 26 12.24 4.38 -7.30
N ALA A 27 11.15 3.83 -7.82
CA ALA A 27 10.68 2.48 -7.54
C ALA A 27 10.42 1.75 -8.85
N LYS A 28 10.94 0.55 -9.01
CA LYS A 28 10.79 -0.26 -10.22
C LYS A 28 10.28 -1.65 -9.89
N VAL A 29 9.32 -2.11 -10.67
CA VAL A 29 8.94 -3.53 -10.68
C VAL A 29 9.79 -4.22 -11.73
N ILE A 30 10.62 -5.17 -11.30
CA ILE A 30 11.64 -5.77 -12.12
C ILE A 30 11.50 -7.30 -12.11
N LEU A 31 11.50 -7.89 -13.30
CA LEU A 31 11.66 -9.33 -13.46
C LEU A 31 13.14 -9.65 -13.54
N LYS A 32 13.65 -10.40 -12.56
CA LYS A 32 15.01 -10.96 -12.57
C LYS A 32 14.93 -12.49 -12.60
N GLU A 33 15.98 -13.12 -13.08
CA GLU A 33 16.16 -14.56 -12.99
C GLU A 33 16.15 -15.00 -11.51
N GLY A 34 15.38 -16.03 -11.18
CA GLY A 34 15.16 -16.47 -9.80
C GLY A 34 14.27 -15.55 -8.96
N GLY A 35 13.76 -14.46 -9.54
CA GLY A 35 12.82 -13.53 -8.89
C GLY A 35 11.37 -13.87 -9.19
N HIS A 36 10.46 -13.11 -8.58
CA HIS A 36 9.01 -13.31 -8.68
C HIS A 36 8.33 -12.13 -9.40
N TYR A 37 7.21 -12.41 -10.05
CA TYR A 37 6.39 -11.35 -10.63
C TYR A 37 5.90 -10.39 -9.56
N GLY A 38 6.19 -9.10 -9.73
CA GLY A 38 5.85 -8.05 -8.78
C GLY A 38 6.95 -7.71 -7.79
N ASP A 39 8.17 -8.24 -7.98
CA ASP A 39 9.32 -7.86 -7.16
C ASP A 39 9.64 -6.38 -7.34
N LEU A 40 9.66 -5.68 -6.19
CA LEU A 40 9.81 -4.24 -6.08
C LEU A 40 11.24 -3.91 -5.65
N TYR A 41 11.86 -3.03 -6.40
CA TYR A 41 13.17 -2.46 -6.13
C TYR A 41 13.05 -0.95 -6.00
N VAL A 42 13.70 -0.36 -5.00
CA VAL A 42 13.51 1.05 -4.64
C VAL A 42 14.83 1.76 -4.38
N ARG A 43 14.83 3.06 -4.59
CA ARG A 43 15.88 3.94 -4.07
C ARG A 43 15.83 3.97 -2.55
N HIS A 44 16.99 3.95 -1.94
CA HIS A 44 17.18 3.90 -0.50
C HIS A 44 18.18 4.96 -0.04
N LEU A 45 18.23 5.19 1.25
CA LEU A 45 19.29 5.99 1.87
C LEU A 45 20.61 5.23 1.81
N MET A 46 21.65 5.88 1.31
CA MET A 46 23.00 5.30 1.39
C MET A 46 23.44 5.25 2.85
N ARG A 47 24.00 4.11 3.26
CA ARG A 47 24.41 3.83 4.64
C ARG A 47 25.89 3.44 4.71
N ASP A 48 26.50 3.72 5.86
CA ASP A 48 27.84 3.23 6.18
C ASP A 48 27.83 1.73 6.60
N GLU A 49 28.99 1.19 6.90
CA GLU A 49 29.15 -0.20 7.35
C GLU A 49 28.41 -0.52 8.67
N ASN A 50 28.02 0.49 9.45
CA ASN A 50 27.26 0.38 10.68
C ASN A 50 25.76 0.60 10.48
N GLY A 51 25.30 0.73 9.23
CA GLY A 51 23.91 0.97 8.88
C GLY A 51 23.43 2.41 9.09
N LYS A 52 24.32 3.37 9.34
CA LYS A 52 23.95 4.78 9.53
C LYS A 52 23.85 5.50 8.19
N PRO A 53 22.79 6.33 8.00
CA PRO A 53 22.64 7.11 6.78
C PRO A 53 23.82 8.07 6.58
N LEU A 54 24.30 8.13 5.34
CA LEU A 54 25.35 9.04 4.93
C LEU A 54 24.80 10.45 4.69
N GLN A 55 25.65 11.45 4.94
CA GLN A 55 25.37 12.87 4.67
C GLN A 55 26.41 13.42 3.69
N ASN A 56 25.96 14.34 2.82
CA ASN A 56 26.85 15.13 2.00
C ASN A 56 27.45 16.30 2.82
N GLU A 57 28.33 17.09 2.20
CA GLU A 57 28.96 18.27 2.83
C GLU A 57 27.95 19.34 3.32
N LYS A 58 26.73 19.32 2.76
CA LYS A 58 25.66 20.25 3.15
C LYS A 58 24.80 19.73 4.29
N GLY A 59 25.06 18.50 4.77
CA GLY A 59 24.26 17.82 5.78
C GLY A 59 22.92 17.29 5.26
N GLU A 60 22.80 17.05 3.94
CA GLU A 60 21.65 16.41 3.32
C GLU A 60 21.89 14.89 3.25
N PRO A 61 20.87 14.05 3.41
CA PRO A 61 21.02 12.60 3.25
C PRO A 61 21.39 12.25 1.81
N ILE A 62 22.24 11.24 1.64
CA ILE A 62 22.60 10.70 0.33
C ILE A 62 21.64 9.57 -0.02
N VAL A 63 21.00 9.68 -1.19
CA VAL A 63 20.06 8.69 -1.73
C VAL A 63 20.77 7.94 -2.88
N SER A 64 20.51 6.65 -3.01
CA SER A 64 21.04 5.80 -4.07
C SER A 64 20.63 6.31 -5.46
N GLY A 65 21.38 5.92 -6.49
CA GLY A 65 21.03 6.16 -7.88
C GLY A 65 19.77 5.38 -8.31
N ASP A 66 19.51 5.42 -9.62
CA ASP A 66 18.33 4.80 -10.24
C ASP A 66 18.70 3.63 -11.18
N SER A 67 19.99 3.30 -11.24
CA SER A 67 20.45 2.14 -11.97
C SER A 67 20.08 0.85 -11.21
N MET A 68 19.89 -0.23 -11.94
CA MET A 68 19.39 -1.50 -11.42
C MET A 68 20.23 -2.11 -10.30
N ASP A 69 21.53 -1.82 -10.31
CA ASP A 69 22.52 -2.25 -9.33
C ASP A 69 22.57 -1.36 -8.08
N GLU A 70 21.99 -0.16 -8.15
CA GLU A 70 21.90 0.78 -7.03
C GLU A 70 20.55 0.72 -6.28
N LEU A 71 19.58 -0.01 -6.83
CA LEU A 71 18.27 -0.19 -6.20
C LEU A 71 18.29 -1.35 -5.21
N GLU A 72 17.60 -1.18 -4.09
CA GLU A 72 17.42 -2.22 -3.07
C GLU A 72 16.10 -2.95 -3.22
N TYR A 73 16.10 -4.26 -2.98
CA TYR A 73 14.90 -5.08 -2.97
C TYR A 73 14.02 -4.75 -1.77
N ALA A 74 12.83 -4.24 -2.02
CA ALA A 74 11.88 -3.82 -0.98
C ALA A 74 10.77 -4.86 -0.68
N GLY A 75 10.74 -5.94 -1.44
CA GLY A 75 9.73 -6.99 -1.31
C GLY A 75 8.90 -7.17 -2.59
N ASN A 76 7.79 -7.89 -2.49
CA ASN A 76 6.90 -8.14 -3.62
C ASN A 76 5.57 -7.37 -3.45
N MET A 77 5.06 -6.77 -4.50
CA MET A 77 3.80 -6.00 -4.46
C MET A 77 2.56 -6.91 -4.36
N ASN A 78 2.67 -8.18 -4.73
CA ASN A 78 1.56 -9.11 -4.66
C ASN A 78 1.39 -9.67 -3.24
N ALA A 79 0.15 -9.71 -2.77
CA ALA A 79 -0.17 -10.39 -1.51
C ALA A 79 0.10 -11.89 -1.64
N LYS A 80 0.73 -12.49 -0.63
CA LYS A 80 0.98 -13.94 -0.57
C LYS A 80 -0.31 -14.75 -0.41
N VAL A 81 -1.27 -14.18 0.33
CA VAL A 81 -2.54 -14.83 0.61
C VAL A 81 -3.67 -13.81 0.57
N ASN A 82 -4.73 -14.13 -0.16
CA ASN A 82 -6.00 -13.41 -0.12
C ASN A 82 -7.08 -14.35 0.43
N MET A 83 -7.83 -13.89 1.42
CA MET A 83 -8.89 -14.67 2.09
C MET A 83 -10.17 -13.87 2.16
N GLY A 84 -11.30 -14.55 1.93
CA GLY A 84 -12.63 -14.02 2.21
C GLY A 84 -13.38 -14.98 3.12
N TRP A 85 -13.91 -14.48 4.23
CA TRP A 85 -14.75 -15.25 5.12
C TRP A 85 -16.15 -14.67 5.18
N THR A 86 -17.11 -15.38 4.55
CA THR A 86 -18.53 -15.04 4.59
C THR A 86 -19.25 -15.95 5.56
N ASN A 87 -20.09 -15.37 6.41
CA ASN A 87 -20.97 -16.12 7.28
C ASN A 87 -22.38 -15.54 7.27
N THR A 88 -23.38 -16.40 7.38
CA THR A 88 -24.79 -15.99 7.41
C THR A 88 -25.51 -16.71 8.52
N PHE A 89 -26.11 -15.94 9.43
CA PHE A 89 -26.94 -16.41 10.52
C PHE A 89 -28.41 -16.11 10.21
N ARG A 90 -29.26 -17.07 10.52
CA ARG A 90 -30.72 -16.90 10.41
C ARG A 90 -31.38 -17.33 11.69
N TYR A 91 -32.21 -16.47 12.24
CA TYR A 91 -32.98 -16.78 13.40
C TYR A 91 -34.41 -16.25 13.22
N LYS A 92 -35.40 -17.16 13.08
CA LYS A 92 -36.79 -16.84 12.72
C LYS A 92 -36.82 -16.02 11.41
N ASP A 93 -37.25 -14.76 11.51
CA ASP A 93 -37.39 -13.83 10.38
C ASP A 93 -36.19 -12.89 10.24
N PHE A 94 -35.21 -12.99 11.14
CA PHE A 94 -33.99 -12.20 11.08
C PHE A 94 -32.89 -12.93 10.29
N SER A 95 -32.13 -12.17 9.53
CA SER A 95 -30.90 -12.63 8.87
C SER A 95 -29.78 -11.63 9.11
N LEU A 96 -28.58 -12.15 9.42
CA LEU A 96 -27.36 -11.39 9.55
C LEU A 96 -26.30 -12.08 8.69
N SER A 97 -25.72 -11.35 7.75
CA SER A 97 -24.59 -11.81 6.94
C SER A 97 -23.44 -10.83 7.08
N PHE A 98 -22.21 -11.33 7.09
CA PHE A 98 -21.03 -10.50 7.01
C PHE A 98 -19.95 -11.14 6.14
N LEU A 99 -19.12 -10.29 5.55
CA LEU A 99 -17.92 -10.64 4.80
C LEU A 99 -16.72 -9.96 5.46
N ILE A 100 -15.78 -10.77 5.94
CA ILE A 100 -14.44 -10.34 6.34
C ILE A 100 -13.50 -10.67 5.21
N ASP A 101 -12.74 -9.68 4.76
CA ASP A 101 -11.73 -9.78 3.73
C ASP A 101 -10.35 -9.56 4.36
N ALA A 102 -9.38 -10.40 4.02
CA ALA A 102 -8.04 -10.33 4.56
C ALA A 102 -7.01 -10.56 3.46
N LYS A 103 -5.96 -9.73 3.48
CA LYS A 103 -4.76 -9.87 2.66
C LYS A 103 -3.56 -9.99 3.58
N PHE A 104 -2.64 -10.88 3.27
CA PHE A 104 -1.41 -11.08 4.02
C PHE A 104 -0.20 -10.96 3.10
N GLY A 105 0.76 -10.13 3.52
CA GLY A 105 1.93 -9.77 2.72
C GLY A 105 1.59 -8.85 1.56
N GLY A 106 2.58 -8.66 0.71
CA GLY A 106 2.57 -7.65 -0.33
C GLY A 106 3.11 -6.32 0.14
N LYS A 107 3.52 -5.48 -0.81
CA LYS A 107 4.00 -4.12 -0.54
C LYS A 107 3.14 -3.10 -1.26
N VAL A 108 2.96 -1.94 -0.63
CA VAL A 108 2.31 -0.77 -1.21
C VAL A 108 3.19 0.45 -1.02
N ILE A 109 3.14 1.37 -1.98
CA ILE A 109 3.94 2.59 -1.99
C ILE A 109 3.02 3.79 -1.86
N SER A 110 3.32 4.72 -0.95
CA SER A 110 2.63 6.00 -0.87
C SER A 110 3.43 7.13 -1.51
N MET A 111 3.16 7.39 -2.79
CA MET A 111 3.66 8.57 -3.48
C MET A 111 3.03 9.85 -2.94
N THR A 112 1.82 9.76 -2.40
CA THR A 112 1.14 10.87 -1.71
C THR A 112 1.93 11.33 -0.50
N GLU A 113 2.36 10.42 0.39
CA GLU A 113 3.19 10.80 1.55
C GLU A 113 4.55 11.33 1.12
N ALA A 114 5.17 10.70 0.11
CA ALA A 114 6.44 11.18 -0.42
C ALA A 114 6.34 12.64 -0.91
N ALA A 115 5.27 12.98 -1.61
CA ALA A 115 5.01 14.33 -2.06
C ALA A 115 4.74 15.30 -0.89
N LEU A 116 3.87 14.91 0.06
CA LEU A 116 3.56 15.76 1.22
C LEU A 116 4.79 16.04 2.08
N ASP A 117 5.67 15.06 2.24
CA ASP A 117 6.95 15.22 2.94
C ASP A 117 7.91 16.15 2.17
N GLY A 118 8.10 15.89 0.88
CA GLY A 118 8.99 16.68 0.05
C GLY A 118 8.59 18.15 -0.03
N TRP A 119 7.28 18.45 0.02
CA TRP A 119 6.74 19.79 0.11
C TRP A 119 6.68 20.36 1.54
N GLY A 120 7.01 19.53 2.55
CA GLY A 120 7.04 19.91 3.97
C GLY A 120 5.68 20.21 4.58
N VAL A 121 4.59 19.67 4.00
CA VAL A 121 3.20 19.90 4.45
C VAL A 121 2.61 18.70 5.20
N SER A 122 3.36 17.61 5.36
CA SER A 122 2.94 16.47 6.16
C SER A 122 3.03 16.79 7.66
N LYS A 123 2.23 16.10 8.47
CA LYS A 123 2.28 16.23 9.92
C LYS A 123 3.68 15.91 10.47
N ARG A 124 4.31 14.82 10.03
CA ARG A 124 5.63 14.39 10.48
C ARG A 124 6.74 15.37 10.11
N SER A 125 6.67 15.99 8.94
CA SER A 125 7.64 17.02 8.57
C SER A 125 7.46 18.31 9.39
N GLY A 126 6.22 18.65 9.77
CA GLY A 126 5.92 19.73 10.71
C GLY A 126 6.48 19.46 12.10
N GLU A 127 6.18 18.31 12.67
CA GLU A 127 6.68 17.89 13.97
C GLU A 127 8.22 17.86 14.06
N ALA A 128 8.87 17.39 12.97
CA ALA A 128 10.33 17.38 12.89
C ALA A 128 10.92 18.81 12.88
N ARG A 129 10.30 19.76 12.15
CA ARG A 129 10.72 21.19 12.21
C ARG A 129 10.57 21.77 13.59
N ASP A 130 9.45 21.50 14.28
CA ASP A 130 9.19 21.98 15.62
C ASP A 130 10.18 21.39 16.65
N ALA A 131 10.61 20.13 16.44
CA ALA A 131 11.61 19.44 17.24
C ALA A 131 13.07 19.87 16.92
N GLY A 132 13.29 20.73 15.92
CA GLY A 132 14.62 21.16 15.49
C GLY A 132 15.42 20.10 14.75
N GLY A 133 14.75 19.22 14.01
CA GLY A 133 15.33 18.19 13.16
C GLY A 133 14.75 16.82 13.36
N ILE A 134 15.28 15.84 12.61
CA ILE A 134 14.91 14.41 12.69
C ILE A 134 16.16 13.57 12.94
N THR A 135 16.03 12.53 13.75
CA THR A 135 17.09 11.53 13.97
C THR A 135 16.70 10.23 13.29
N VAL A 136 17.53 9.76 12.36
CA VAL A 136 17.35 8.52 11.62
C VAL A 136 18.56 7.63 11.87
N ASP A 137 18.37 6.44 12.39
CA ASP A 137 19.42 5.45 12.72
C ASP A 137 20.62 6.08 13.47
N GLY A 138 20.31 6.99 14.42
CA GLY A 138 21.28 7.67 15.26
C GLY A 138 21.99 8.88 14.61
N VAL A 139 21.66 9.24 13.37
CA VAL A 139 22.16 10.43 12.68
C VAL A 139 21.11 11.53 12.69
N LYS A 140 21.50 12.73 13.18
CA LYS A 140 20.61 13.89 13.21
C LYS A 140 20.69 14.68 11.89
N PHE A 141 19.53 14.93 11.30
CA PHE A 141 19.36 15.79 10.13
C PHE A 141 18.53 17.02 10.46
N ASP A 142 18.77 18.10 9.73
CA ASP A 142 17.84 19.21 9.62
C ASP A 142 16.56 18.74 8.92
N ALA A 143 15.39 19.08 9.45
CA ALA A 143 14.12 18.57 8.97
C ALA A 143 13.85 18.97 7.51
N ASP A 144 14.16 20.22 7.12
CA ASP A 144 13.97 20.71 5.76
C ASP A 144 14.87 19.95 4.77
N LYS A 145 16.15 19.80 5.12
CA LYS A 145 17.12 19.09 4.28
C LYS A 145 16.75 17.62 4.12
N TYR A 146 16.34 16.96 5.22
CA TYR A 146 15.96 15.57 5.18
C TYR A 146 14.75 15.34 4.27
N TYR A 147 13.62 15.99 4.58
CA TYR A 147 12.37 15.74 3.86
C TYR A 147 12.39 16.26 2.41
N ARG A 148 13.14 17.31 2.12
CA ARG A 148 13.30 17.81 0.76
C ARG A 148 14.12 16.85 -0.12
N THR A 149 15.09 16.14 0.47
CA THR A 149 15.93 15.20 -0.26
C THR A 149 15.30 13.81 -0.33
N THR A 150 14.64 13.35 0.76
CA THR A 150 14.03 12.00 0.80
C THR A 150 12.63 11.96 0.25
N GLY A 151 11.90 13.08 0.24
CA GLY A 151 10.55 13.20 -0.27
C GLY A 151 10.51 13.62 -1.74
N ASN A 152 9.38 13.36 -2.39
CA ASN A 152 9.18 13.69 -3.81
C ASN A 152 8.57 15.08 -3.97
N ASN A 153 9.41 16.11 -4.11
CA ASN A 153 8.94 17.50 -4.23
C ASN A 153 8.76 18.00 -5.67
N ASN A 154 9.26 17.29 -6.68
CA ASN A 154 9.14 17.71 -8.08
C ASN A 154 8.99 16.58 -9.10
N PHE A 155 8.68 15.37 -8.66
CA PHE A 155 8.51 14.14 -9.46
C PHE A 155 9.73 13.70 -10.31
N ASN A 156 10.77 14.53 -10.41
CA ASN A 156 11.99 14.26 -11.17
C ASN A 156 13.25 14.17 -10.28
N SER A 157 13.13 14.54 -9.00
CA SER A 157 14.26 14.43 -8.07
C SER A 157 14.40 13.02 -7.54
N PRO A 158 15.63 12.56 -7.31
CA PRO A 158 15.86 11.33 -6.57
C PRO A 158 15.28 11.50 -5.14
N TYR A 159 14.50 10.52 -4.69
CA TYR A 159 13.97 10.47 -3.35
C TYR A 159 14.07 9.05 -2.79
N ALA A 160 14.16 8.93 -1.47
CA ALA A 160 14.30 7.63 -0.80
C ALA A 160 12.93 6.95 -0.70
N VAL A 161 12.56 6.20 -1.74
CA VAL A 161 11.26 5.49 -1.81
C VAL A 161 11.10 4.48 -0.68
N GLU A 162 12.20 3.93 -0.14
CA GLU A 162 12.15 2.99 0.98
C GLU A 162 11.34 3.51 2.16
N ASN A 163 11.34 4.84 2.40
CA ASN A 163 10.60 5.50 3.48
C ASN A 163 9.07 5.46 3.30
N TYR A 164 8.60 5.10 2.11
CA TYR A 164 7.20 5.17 1.69
C TYR A 164 6.65 3.81 1.25
N VAL A 165 7.43 2.75 1.47
CA VAL A 165 7.01 1.36 1.23
C VAL A 165 6.44 0.78 2.52
N TYR A 166 5.21 0.30 2.45
CA TYR A 166 4.49 -0.27 3.59
C TYR A 166 4.09 -1.70 3.31
N ASP A 167 3.84 -2.47 4.38
CA ASP A 167 3.23 -3.79 4.24
C ASP A 167 1.74 -3.62 3.87
N ALA A 168 1.27 -4.39 2.88
CA ALA A 168 -0.10 -4.35 2.41
C ALA A 168 -1.06 -5.21 3.24
N THR A 169 -0.54 -5.89 4.27
CA THR A 169 -1.34 -6.73 5.16
C THR A 169 -2.50 -5.94 5.75
N ASN A 170 -3.69 -6.46 5.58
CA ASN A 170 -4.89 -5.86 6.15
C ASN A 170 -6.01 -6.88 6.35
N ILE A 171 -6.87 -6.61 7.33
CA ILE A 171 -8.09 -7.37 7.63
C ILE A 171 -9.22 -6.36 7.77
N ARG A 172 -10.27 -6.53 6.99
CA ARG A 172 -11.36 -5.55 6.88
C ARG A 172 -12.74 -6.19 6.95
N LEU A 173 -13.69 -5.50 7.60
CA LEU A 173 -15.10 -5.80 7.48
C LEU A 173 -15.62 -5.21 6.17
N ARG A 174 -15.70 -6.06 5.15
CA ARG A 174 -16.06 -5.66 3.78
C ARG A 174 -17.53 -5.37 3.64
N GLU A 175 -18.39 -6.22 4.19
CA GLU A 175 -19.83 -6.08 4.12
C GLU A 175 -20.50 -6.64 5.37
N VAL A 176 -21.59 -5.96 5.79
CA VAL A 176 -22.56 -6.48 6.75
C VAL A 176 -23.94 -6.22 6.19
N THR A 177 -24.79 -7.24 6.24
CA THR A 177 -26.19 -7.15 5.86
C THR A 177 -27.06 -7.65 7.01
N PHE A 178 -27.98 -6.82 7.48
CA PHE A 178 -28.97 -7.21 8.48
C PHE A 178 -30.35 -7.08 7.88
N GLY A 179 -31.09 -8.19 7.80
CA GLY A 179 -32.40 -8.26 7.17
C GLY A 179 -33.49 -8.80 8.10
N TYR A 180 -34.71 -8.36 7.83
CA TYR A 180 -35.93 -8.89 8.45
C TYR A 180 -36.98 -9.20 7.40
N THR A 181 -37.61 -10.39 7.51
CA THR A 181 -38.66 -10.85 6.61
C THR A 181 -40.05 -10.66 7.25
N PHE A 182 -40.81 -9.76 6.72
CA PHE A 182 -42.22 -9.53 7.08
C PHE A 182 -43.06 -10.57 6.34
N ARG A 183 -43.62 -11.54 7.08
CA ARG A 183 -44.46 -12.59 6.49
C ARG A 183 -45.85 -12.08 6.24
N ASN A 184 -46.39 -12.43 5.08
CA ASN A 184 -47.76 -12.09 4.67
C ASN A 184 -48.13 -10.58 4.69
N LEU A 185 -47.12 -9.69 4.71
CA LEU A 185 -47.33 -8.23 4.76
C LEU A 185 -48.12 -7.70 3.55
N LEU A 186 -47.89 -8.30 2.37
CA LEU A 186 -48.53 -7.88 1.11
C LEU A 186 -49.65 -8.85 0.67
N GLY A 187 -50.24 -9.59 1.62
CA GLY A 187 -51.26 -10.58 1.38
C GLY A 187 -50.78 -12.02 1.61
N ALA A 188 -51.73 -12.98 1.62
CA ALA A 188 -51.42 -14.38 1.90
C ALA A 188 -50.38 -14.94 0.95
N GLY A 189 -49.29 -15.48 1.53
CA GLY A 189 -48.18 -16.06 0.80
C GLY A 189 -47.16 -15.06 0.22
N LYS A 190 -47.33 -13.74 0.43
CA LYS A 190 -46.41 -12.71 -0.04
C LYS A 190 -45.60 -12.16 1.12
N ASN A 191 -44.26 -12.39 1.06
CA ASN A 191 -43.36 -11.89 2.07
C ASN A 191 -42.57 -10.68 1.53
N LEU A 192 -42.28 -9.72 2.40
CA LEU A 192 -41.39 -8.59 2.13
C LEU A 192 -40.13 -8.76 3.00
N THR A 193 -38.95 -8.73 2.41
CA THR A 193 -37.69 -8.71 3.16
C THR A 193 -37.05 -7.35 3.04
N ALA A 194 -36.89 -6.65 4.16
CA ALA A 194 -36.12 -5.41 4.23
C ALA A 194 -34.75 -5.67 4.84
N ALA A 195 -33.69 -5.18 4.21
CA ALA A 195 -32.32 -5.35 4.69
C ALA A 195 -31.53 -4.05 4.63
N ILE A 196 -30.75 -3.80 5.68
CA ILE A 196 -29.76 -2.73 5.74
C ILE A 196 -28.40 -3.34 5.40
N ILE A 197 -27.67 -2.68 4.49
CA ILE A 197 -26.37 -3.12 4.02
C ILE A 197 -25.35 -2.03 4.33
N GLY A 198 -24.26 -2.40 4.97
CA GLY A 198 -23.07 -1.55 5.16
C GLY A 198 -21.86 -2.16 4.47
N ARG A 199 -21.09 -1.34 3.73
CA ARG A 199 -19.89 -1.80 3.03
C ARG A 199 -18.67 -0.99 3.40
N ASN A 200 -17.47 -1.64 3.36
CA ASN A 200 -16.17 -1.05 3.68
C ASN A 200 -16.17 -0.33 5.04
N LEU A 201 -16.74 -0.98 6.08
CA LEU A 201 -17.06 -0.30 7.33
C LEU A 201 -15.82 0.10 8.11
N PHE A 202 -14.89 -0.82 8.31
CA PHE A 202 -13.62 -0.54 8.99
C PHE A 202 -12.58 -1.65 8.77
N PHE A 203 -11.33 -1.32 9.07
CA PHE A 203 -10.24 -2.28 9.16
C PHE A 203 -10.11 -2.77 10.60
N PHE A 204 -10.05 -4.09 10.79
CA PHE A 204 -9.61 -4.71 12.05
C PHE A 204 -8.11 -4.55 12.25
N HIS A 205 -7.36 -4.65 11.14
CA HIS A 205 -5.92 -4.50 11.08
C HIS A 205 -5.49 -3.87 9.75
N LYS A 206 -4.47 -3.02 9.80
CA LYS A 206 -3.90 -2.37 8.62
C LYS A 206 -2.51 -1.82 8.98
N ASP A 207 -1.47 -2.21 8.24
CA ASP A 207 -0.10 -1.73 8.44
C ASP A 207 0.17 -0.43 7.68
N ALA A 208 -0.35 -0.30 6.46
CA ALA A 208 -0.18 0.92 5.67
C ALA A 208 -1.00 2.10 6.25
N PRO A 209 -0.49 3.34 6.22
CA PRO A 209 -1.23 4.52 6.68
C PRO A 209 -2.44 4.85 5.80
N MET A 210 -2.37 4.54 4.50
CA MET A 210 -3.47 4.66 3.53
C MET A 210 -4.29 3.38 3.42
N ASP A 211 -5.30 3.37 2.57
CA ASP A 211 -6.03 2.15 2.19
C ASP A 211 -5.14 1.30 1.26
N PRO A 212 -4.74 0.08 1.64
CA PRO A 212 -3.83 -0.73 0.83
C PRO A 212 -4.46 -1.31 -0.46
N ASP A 213 -5.77 -1.13 -0.67
CA ASP A 213 -6.43 -1.46 -1.94
C ASP A 213 -6.40 -0.32 -2.97
N VAL A 214 -5.77 0.80 -2.62
CA VAL A 214 -5.59 1.94 -3.54
C VAL A 214 -4.69 1.52 -4.69
N SER A 215 -5.02 1.96 -5.89
CA SER A 215 -4.21 1.78 -7.08
C SER A 215 -4.19 3.06 -7.89
N ALA A 216 -3.01 3.49 -8.31
CA ALA A 216 -2.85 4.66 -9.17
C ALA A 216 -3.40 4.45 -10.59
N GLY A 217 -3.67 3.21 -10.98
CA GLY A 217 -4.23 2.87 -12.29
C GLY A 217 -4.55 1.39 -12.44
N THR A 218 -5.00 1.00 -13.62
CA THR A 218 -5.46 -0.36 -13.95
C THR A 218 -4.36 -1.25 -14.54
N GLY A 219 -3.16 -0.72 -14.78
CA GLY A 219 -2.03 -1.49 -15.31
C GLY A 219 -1.47 -2.47 -14.26
N ASN A 220 -1.01 -3.63 -14.72
CA ASN A 220 -0.52 -4.70 -13.83
C ASN A 220 0.70 -4.29 -12.99
N GLY A 221 1.46 -3.28 -13.41
CA GLY A 221 2.65 -2.82 -12.69
C GLY A 221 2.40 -1.67 -11.71
N ILE A 222 1.19 -1.09 -11.65
CA ILE A 222 0.87 0.09 -10.82
C ILE A 222 -0.17 -0.20 -9.72
N GLN A 223 -0.49 -1.46 -9.50
CA GLN A 223 -1.29 -1.89 -8.36
C GLN A 223 -0.50 -1.68 -7.06
N GLY A 224 -1.16 -1.22 -6.01
CA GLY A 224 -0.50 -0.96 -4.74
C GLY A 224 0.33 0.33 -4.70
N VAL A 225 0.15 1.23 -5.66
CA VAL A 225 0.72 2.58 -5.64
C VAL A 225 -0.37 3.59 -5.32
N ASP A 226 -0.21 4.31 -4.22
CA ASP A 226 -1.04 5.46 -3.86
C ASP A 226 -0.45 6.74 -4.45
N MET A 227 -1.21 7.42 -5.31
CA MET A 227 -0.85 8.71 -5.90
C MET A 227 -2.07 9.62 -5.85
N PHE A 228 -2.30 10.28 -4.72
CA PHE A 228 -3.45 11.16 -4.46
C PHE A 228 -4.80 10.51 -4.79
N ALA A 229 -4.87 9.17 -4.65
CA ALA A 229 -6.08 8.43 -4.92
C ALA A 229 -7.08 8.59 -3.77
N LEU A 230 -8.38 8.58 -4.11
CA LEU A 230 -9.42 8.61 -3.10
C LEU A 230 -9.48 7.25 -2.37
N PRO A 231 -9.54 7.25 -1.03
CA PRO A 231 -9.72 6.02 -0.28
C PRO A 231 -11.09 5.38 -0.60
N THR A 232 -11.21 4.08 -0.37
CA THR A 232 -12.49 3.39 -0.51
C THR A 232 -13.54 4.02 0.40
N SER A 233 -14.70 4.33 -0.17
CA SER A 233 -15.80 4.93 0.59
C SER A 233 -16.58 3.89 1.40
N ARG A 234 -17.05 4.29 2.59
CA ARG A 234 -18.09 3.55 3.29
C ARG A 234 -19.42 3.80 2.61
N SER A 235 -20.20 2.76 2.41
CA SER A 235 -21.54 2.90 1.84
C SER A 235 -22.58 2.19 2.70
N PHE A 236 -23.77 2.79 2.75
CA PHE A 236 -24.94 2.22 3.40
C PHE A 236 -26.07 2.17 2.39
N GLY A 237 -26.80 1.07 2.39
CA GLY A 237 -27.92 0.84 1.49
C GLY A 237 -29.09 0.19 2.18
N LEU A 238 -30.27 0.35 1.59
CA LEU A 238 -31.50 -0.35 1.94
C LEU A 238 -31.88 -1.24 0.76
N ASN A 239 -32.18 -2.49 1.04
CA ASN A 239 -32.72 -3.43 0.07
C ASN A 239 -34.11 -3.89 0.52
N LEU A 240 -35.05 -3.96 -0.43
CA LEU A 240 -36.45 -4.34 -0.20
C LEU A 240 -36.86 -5.48 -1.12
#